data_22c565984a632a257bd73b2503d560dd
#
_entry.id   22c565984a632a257bd73b2503d560dd
#
_cell.length_a   1.000
_cell.length_b   1.000
_cell.length_c   1.000
_cell.angle_alpha   90.00
_cell.angle_beta   90.00
_cell.angle_gamma   90.00
#
_symmetry.space_group_name_H-M   'P 1'
#
loop_
_entity.id
_entity.type
_entity.pdbx_description
1 polymer ?
#
loop_
_entity_poly.entity_id
_entity_poly.type
_entity_poly.pdbx_seq_one_letter_code
_entity_poly.pdbx_strand_id
1 'polypeptide(L)'
;MAMYSPLYPERPFIIRELYTVHYFEYASGYAFHGETHNFWELLYVDRGAIRVTAGESVRELHQGQLIFHAPGEFHALSSTGAPPDLIVVSFGCESGDMERFRGLVTEAGRTERMLLARIVSESAAAFSTPLDDPSTTGLQRTPDSPFGAEALS
;
A
#
# COMPACT_ATOMS: atom_id res chain seq x y z
N MET A 1 -20.98 -21.36 -38.83
CA MET A 1 -20.52 -21.24 -37.44
C MET A 1 -19.72 -19.93 -37.30
N ALA A 2 -20.06 -19.13 -36.31
CA ALA A 2 -19.30 -17.91 -36.05
C ALA A 2 -17.94 -18.27 -35.46
N MET A 3 -16.87 -17.63 -35.96
CA MET A 3 -15.54 -17.73 -35.37
C MET A 3 -15.33 -16.53 -34.43
N TYR A 4 -15.00 -16.82 -33.17
CA TYR A 4 -14.68 -15.81 -32.18
C TYR A 4 -13.17 -15.52 -32.17
N SER A 5 -12.81 -14.25 -32.16
CA SER A 5 -11.41 -13.83 -32.03
C SER A 5 -11.18 -13.18 -30.68
N PRO A 6 -10.17 -13.62 -29.92
CA PRO A 6 -9.88 -13.03 -28.61
C PRO A 6 -9.21 -11.66 -28.76
N LEU A 7 -9.52 -10.76 -27.86
CA LEU A 7 -8.73 -9.56 -27.55
C LEU A 7 -7.88 -9.88 -26.32
N TYR A 8 -6.59 -9.59 -26.40
CA TYR A 8 -5.65 -9.76 -25.28
C TYR A 8 -5.43 -8.40 -24.62
N PRO A 9 -6.04 -8.16 -23.44
CA PRO A 9 -5.85 -6.90 -22.73
C PRO A 9 -4.39 -6.67 -22.37
N GLU A 10 -3.93 -5.44 -22.50
CA GLU A 10 -2.64 -5.06 -21.98
C GLU A 10 -2.64 -5.13 -20.45
N ARG A 11 -1.52 -5.58 -19.88
CA ARG A 11 -1.31 -5.66 -18.43
C ARG A 11 -0.07 -4.84 -18.07
N PRO A 12 -0.19 -3.53 -17.99
CA PRO A 12 0.94 -2.65 -17.73
C PRO A 12 1.56 -2.87 -16.36
N PHE A 13 0.77 -3.39 -15.41
CA PHE A 13 1.23 -3.70 -14.06
C PHE A 13 0.96 -5.16 -13.74
N ILE A 14 1.99 -5.87 -13.27
CA ILE A 14 1.88 -7.24 -12.79
C ILE A 14 2.41 -7.27 -11.37
N ILE A 15 1.52 -7.41 -10.41
CA ILE A 15 1.89 -7.61 -9.01
C ILE A 15 2.25 -9.08 -8.85
N ARG A 16 3.51 -9.36 -8.46
CA ARG A 16 4.03 -10.72 -8.29
C ARG A 16 4.04 -11.17 -6.85
N GLU A 17 4.32 -10.24 -5.94
CA GLU A 17 4.42 -10.53 -4.51
C GLU A 17 3.61 -9.51 -3.72
N LEU A 18 3.04 -9.98 -2.62
CA LEU A 18 2.46 -9.15 -1.58
C LEU A 18 3.25 -9.41 -0.30
N TYR A 19 3.88 -8.38 0.24
CA TYR A 19 4.72 -8.50 1.45
C TYR A 19 3.93 -8.22 2.70
N THR A 20 3.29 -7.05 2.78
CA THR A 20 2.51 -6.63 3.94
C THR A 20 1.28 -5.83 3.53
N VAL A 21 0.25 -5.91 4.35
CA VAL A 21 -0.90 -5.00 4.34
C VAL A 21 -1.12 -4.54 5.77
N HIS A 22 -1.11 -3.23 5.98
CA HIS A 22 -1.30 -2.63 7.29
C HIS A 22 -2.47 -1.64 7.28
N TYR A 23 -3.16 -1.61 8.40
CA TYR A 23 -4.02 -0.51 8.80
C TYR A 23 -3.57 -0.04 10.18
N PHE A 24 -2.97 1.14 10.24
CA PHE A 24 -2.43 1.72 11.46
C PHE A 24 -3.29 2.86 11.94
N GLU A 25 -3.61 2.85 13.23
CA GLU A 25 -4.23 3.96 13.95
C GLU A 25 -3.19 4.48 14.94
N TYR A 26 -2.46 5.53 14.55
CA TYR A 26 -1.39 6.05 15.37
C TYR A 26 -1.85 7.18 16.29
N ALA A 27 -1.27 7.23 17.50
CA ALA A 27 -1.39 8.38 18.39
C ALA A 27 -0.59 9.57 17.85
N SER A 28 -0.94 10.76 18.30
CA SER A 28 -0.11 11.94 18.06
C SER A 28 1.30 11.75 18.64
N GLY A 29 2.31 12.20 17.92
CA GLY A 29 3.69 12.04 18.31
C GLY A 29 4.36 10.76 17.80
N TYR A 30 3.67 9.93 17.03
CA TYR A 30 4.27 8.76 16.39
C TYR A 30 5.42 9.14 15.45
N ALA A 31 6.49 8.35 15.49
CA ALA A 31 7.59 8.44 14.55
C ALA A 31 8.08 7.03 14.18
N PHE A 32 8.34 6.85 12.89
CA PHE A 32 9.05 5.71 12.34
C PHE A 32 10.33 6.22 11.71
N HIS A 33 11.48 5.74 12.21
CA HIS A 33 12.78 6.32 11.87
C HIS A 33 13.29 5.97 10.48
N GLY A 34 12.63 5.06 9.82
CA GLY A 34 12.84 4.78 8.42
C GLY A 34 13.42 3.41 8.11
N GLU A 35 13.24 3.04 6.86
CA GLU A 35 13.76 1.81 6.28
C GLU A 35 14.04 1.98 4.78
N THR A 36 14.68 0.97 4.24
CA THR A 36 14.87 0.77 2.79
C THR A 36 14.62 -0.70 2.50
N HIS A 37 13.83 -0.96 1.48
CA HIS A 37 13.55 -2.33 1.04
C HIS A 37 13.48 -2.42 -0.48
N ASN A 38 13.50 -3.64 -1.01
CA ASN A 38 13.58 -3.91 -2.45
C ASN A 38 12.22 -4.21 -3.08
N PHE A 39 11.19 -3.49 -2.67
CA PHE A 39 9.84 -3.59 -3.22
C PHE A 39 9.11 -2.25 -3.10
N TRP A 40 7.99 -2.13 -3.78
CA TRP A 40 7.13 -0.94 -3.74
C TRP A 40 6.30 -0.90 -2.46
N GLU A 41 6.03 0.31 -2.00
CA GLU A 41 5.12 0.55 -0.90
C GLU A 41 4.18 1.70 -1.24
N LEU A 42 2.88 1.45 -1.07
CA LEU A 42 1.84 2.45 -1.13
C LEU A 42 1.48 2.85 0.30
N LEU A 43 1.54 4.14 0.61
CA LEU A 43 1.02 4.72 1.84
C LEU A 43 -0.14 5.66 1.52
N TYR A 44 -1.28 5.44 2.17
CA TYR A 44 -2.48 6.25 2.05
C TYR A 44 -2.91 6.79 3.42
N VAL A 45 -3.26 8.07 3.48
CA VAL A 45 -3.76 8.71 4.71
C VAL A 45 -5.28 8.64 4.74
N ASP A 46 -5.80 7.73 5.57
CA ASP A 46 -7.25 7.53 5.74
C ASP A 46 -7.87 8.58 6.64
N ARG A 47 -7.10 9.07 7.62
CA ARG A 47 -7.51 10.14 8.55
C ARG A 47 -6.29 10.91 9.05
N GLY A 48 -6.50 12.20 9.38
CA GLY A 48 -5.46 13.03 9.97
C GLY A 48 -4.39 13.46 8.96
N ALA A 49 -3.15 13.52 9.42
CA ALA A 49 -2.00 13.92 8.61
C ALA A 49 -0.72 13.28 9.12
N ILE A 50 0.24 13.09 8.22
CA ILE A 50 1.56 12.52 8.52
C ILE A 50 2.63 13.24 7.70
N ARG A 51 3.81 13.41 8.27
CA ARG A 51 4.98 13.88 7.54
C ARG A 51 5.76 12.67 7.04
N VAL A 52 5.99 12.61 5.73
CA VAL A 52 6.66 11.51 5.04
C VAL A 52 8.00 11.99 4.52
N THR A 53 9.06 11.25 4.84
CA THR A 53 10.35 11.36 4.15
C THR A 53 10.39 10.32 3.04
N ALA A 54 10.72 10.74 1.84
CA ALA A 54 10.89 9.89 0.66
C ALA A 54 12.20 10.29 -0.04
N GLY A 55 13.24 9.47 0.10
CA GLY A 55 14.59 9.85 -0.29
C GLY A 55 15.05 11.11 0.44
N GLU A 56 15.37 12.16 -0.30
CA GLU A 56 15.76 13.48 0.23
C GLU A 56 14.59 14.44 0.42
N SER A 57 13.39 14.07 -0.02
CA SER A 57 12.21 14.91 0.06
C SER A 57 11.43 14.66 1.35
N VAL A 58 10.91 15.74 1.93
CA VAL A 58 10.00 15.68 3.08
C VAL A 58 8.70 16.37 2.69
N ARG A 59 7.59 15.67 2.88
CA ARG A 59 6.24 16.17 2.54
C ARG A 59 5.26 15.86 3.64
N GLU A 60 4.28 16.73 3.81
CA GLU A 60 3.13 16.47 4.67
C GLU A 60 1.97 15.96 3.81
N LEU A 61 1.44 14.81 4.16
CA LEU A 61 0.27 14.21 3.54
C LEU A 61 -0.93 14.33 4.47
N HIS A 62 -2.07 14.66 3.88
CA HIS A 62 -3.35 14.81 4.57
C HIS A 62 -4.33 13.71 4.16
N GLN A 63 -5.43 13.62 4.89
CA GLN A 63 -6.52 12.70 4.57
C GLN A 63 -6.88 12.72 3.08
N GLY A 64 -6.94 11.54 2.47
CA GLY A 64 -7.24 11.35 1.06
C GLY A 64 -6.03 11.32 0.14
N GLN A 65 -4.85 11.67 0.63
CA GLN A 65 -3.62 11.64 -0.16
C GLN A 65 -2.87 10.33 -0.01
N LEU A 66 -2.15 9.97 -1.05
CA LEU A 66 -1.28 8.79 -1.08
C LEU A 66 0.08 9.11 -1.71
N ILE A 67 1.07 8.28 -1.37
CA ILE A 67 2.41 8.29 -1.96
C ILE A 67 2.86 6.87 -2.26
N PHE A 68 3.65 6.71 -3.33
CA PHE A 68 4.37 5.49 -3.63
C PHE A 68 5.85 5.63 -3.29
N HIS A 69 6.37 4.72 -2.48
CA HIS A 69 7.79 4.54 -2.25
C HIS A 69 8.33 3.46 -3.17
N ALA A 70 9.39 3.80 -3.90
CA ALA A 70 10.00 2.86 -4.84
C ALA A 70 11.01 1.93 -4.18
N PRO A 71 11.31 0.76 -4.80
CA PRO A 71 12.40 -0.10 -4.35
C PRO A 71 13.71 0.68 -4.16
N GLY A 72 14.38 0.47 -3.04
CA GLY A 72 15.65 1.11 -2.71
C GLY A 72 15.55 2.55 -2.18
N GLU A 73 14.37 3.15 -2.17
CA GLU A 73 14.16 4.49 -1.61
C GLU A 73 14.07 4.43 -0.08
N PHE A 74 14.87 5.25 0.59
CA PHE A 74 14.70 5.46 2.03
C PHE A 74 13.39 6.19 2.31
N HIS A 75 12.60 5.70 3.26
CA HIS A 75 11.38 6.38 3.69
C HIS A 75 11.17 6.29 5.20
N ALA A 76 10.59 7.34 5.75
CA ALA A 76 10.34 7.50 7.18
C ALA A 76 9.04 8.27 7.42
N LEU A 77 8.51 8.18 8.62
CA LEU A 77 7.30 8.86 9.04
C LEU A 77 7.54 9.65 10.32
N SER A 78 6.93 10.83 10.41
CA SER A 78 6.89 11.60 11.65
C SER A 78 5.57 12.33 11.82
N SER A 79 5.21 12.54 13.08
CA SER A 79 3.97 13.21 13.46
C SER A 79 3.91 14.65 12.97
N THR A 80 2.71 15.10 12.61
CA THR A 80 2.36 16.52 12.39
C THR A 80 1.65 17.12 13.58
N GLY A 81 1.34 16.31 14.61
CA GLY A 81 0.46 16.65 15.71
C GLY A 81 -0.99 16.19 15.54
N ALA A 82 -1.42 15.92 14.30
CA ALA A 82 -2.71 15.29 14.02
C ALA A 82 -2.54 13.77 14.01
N PRO A 83 -3.32 12.99 14.80
CA PRO A 83 -3.22 11.53 14.81
C PRO A 83 -3.62 10.95 13.44
N PRO A 84 -2.76 10.19 12.76
CA PRO A 84 -3.08 9.61 11.46
C PRO A 84 -3.63 8.19 11.58
N ASP A 85 -4.57 7.85 10.69
CA ASP A 85 -4.88 6.49 10.31
C ASP A 85 -4.31 6.25 8.91
N LEU A 86 -3.53 5.18 8.77
CA LEU A 86 -2.77 4.90 7.56
C LEU A 86 -3.09 3.52 7.00
N ILE A 87 -3.21 3.42 5.69
CA ILE A 87 -3.16 2.15 4.97
C ILE A 87 -1.80 2.06 4.30
N VAL A 88 -1.09 0.95 4.54
CA VAL A 88 0.22 0.68 3.95
C VAL A 88 0.18 -0.68 3.28
N VAL A 89 0.53 -0.72 1.99
CA VAL A 89 0.55 -1.96 1.19
C VAL A 89 1.91 -2.08 0.53
N SER A 90 2.62 -3.17 0.82
CA SER A 90 3.95 -3.44 0.26
C SER A 90 3.88 -4.60 -0.72
N PHE A 91 4.37 -4.39 -1.94
CA PHE A 91 4.20 -5.33 -3.04
C PHE A 91 5.37 -5.31 -4.02
N GLY A 92 5.57 -6.44 -4.71
CA GLY A 92 6.52 -6.56 -5.80
C GLY A 92 5.86 -6.33 -7.16
N CYS A 93 6.44 -5.45 -7.97
CA CYS A 93 6.03 -5.20 -9.35
C CYS A 93 7.25 -4.84 -10.19
N GLU A 94 7.56 -5.68 -11.17
CA GLU A 94 8.74 -5.50 -12.04
C GLU A 94 8.45 -4.64 -13.27
N SER A 95 7.22 -4.15 -13.43
CA SER A 95 6.87 -3.33 -14.59
C SER A 95 7.60 -1.99 -14.57
N GLY A 96 8.28 -1.64 -15.66
CA GLY A 96 8.92 -0.33 -15.85
C GLY A 96 7.94 0.84 -15.78
N ASP A 97 6.66 0.61 -16.06
CA ASP A 97 5.61 1.63 -15.95
C ASP A 97 5.38 2.11 -14.52
N MET A 98 5.79 1.34 -13.51
CA MET A 98 5.74 1.76 -12.12
C MET A 98 6.66 2.95 -11.80
N GLU A 99 7.73 3.17 -12.55
CA GLU A 99 8.67 4.25 -12.27
C GLU A 99 8.03 5.65 -12.30
N ARG A 100 6.98 5.84 -13.06
CA ARG A 100 6.22 7.10 -13.07
C ARG A 100 5.51 7.42 -11.75
N PHE A 101 5.37 6.43 -10.86
CA PHE A 101 4.76 6.60 -9.54
C PHE A 101 5.79 6.90 -8.45
N ARG A 102 7.10 6.81 -8.75
CA ARG A 102 8.15 7.07 -7.76
C ARG A 102 7.98 8.44 -7.12
N GLY A 103 7.75 8.47 -5.80
CA GLY A 103 7.59 9.71 -5.04
C GLY A 103 6.37 10.55 -5.44
N LEU A 104 5.46 9.99 -6.25
CA LEU A 104 4.24 10.68 -6.65
C LEU A 104 3.30 10.79 -5.45
N VAL A 105 2.92 12.02 -5.13
CA VAL A 105 1.84 12.32 -4.19
C VAL A 105 0.60 12.70 -4.98
N THR A 106 -0.51 12.04 -4.71
CA THR A 106 -1.77 12.31 -5.39
C THR A 106 -2.97 12.14 -4.47
N GLU A 107 -4.10 12.68 -4.87
CA GLU A 107 -5.39 12.50 -4.20
C GLU A 107 -6.03 11.18 -4.67
N ALA A 108 -6.48 10.38 -3.72
CA ALA A 108 -7.30 9.22 -4.01
C ALA A 108 -8.74 9.66 -4.31
N GLY A 109 -9.23 9.32 -5.49
CA GLY A 109 -10.63 9.50 -5.84
C GLY A 109 -11.55 8.53 -5.10
N ARG A 110 -12.84 8.60 -5.41
CA ARG A 110 -13.83 7.71 -4.77
C ARG A 110 -13.53 6.23 -5.03
N THR A 111 -13.18 5.89 -6.26
CA THR A 111 -12.89 4.51 -6.66
C THR A 111 -11.66 3.98 -5.94
N GLU A 112 -10.58 4.75 -5.92
CA GLU A 112 -9.34 4.39 -5.25
C GLU A 112 -9.55 4.16 -3.75
N ARG A 113 -10.30 5.03 -3.09
CA ARG A 113 -10.64 4.87 -1.67
C ARG A 113 -11.46 3.62 -1.39
N MET A 114 -12.41 3.29 -2.28
CA MET A 114 -13.19 2.05 -2.17
C MET A 114 -12.29 0.82 -2.34
N LEU A 115 -11.35 0.84 -3.28
CA LEU A 115 -10.40 -0.25 -3.50
C LEU A 115 -9.46 -0.42 -2.30
N LEU A 116 -8.94 0.66 -1.75
CA LEU A 116 -8.09 0.63 -0.55
C LEU A 116 -8.83 0.05 0.66
N ALA A 117 -10.06 0.48 0.91
CA ALA A 117 -10.89 -0.08 1.97
C ALA A 117 -11.15 -1.58 1.76
N ARG A 118 -11.35 -2.00 0.51
CA ARG A 118 -11.54 -3.41 0.16
C ARG A 118 -10.26 -4.23 0.36
N ILE A 119 -9.09 -3.70 0.02
CA ILE A 119 -7.80 -4.35 0.31
C ILE A 119 -7.69 -4.65 1.80
N VAL A 120 -8.01 -3.69 2.66
CA VAL A 120 -7.96 -3.88 4.12
C VAL A 120 -8.95 -4.96 4.58
N SER A 121 -10.20 -4.91 4.14
CA SER A 121 -11.22 -5.88 4.56
C SER A 121 -10.93 -7.30 4.04
N GLU A 122 -10.48 -7.45 2.81
CA GLU A 122 -10.09 -8.74 2.24
C GLU A 122 -8.84 -9.29 2.95
N SER A 123 -7.88 -8.44 3.28
CA SER A 123 -6.69 -8.85 4.04
C SER A 123 -7.04 -9.35 5.45
N ALA A 124 -7.95 -8.67 6.13
CA ALA A 124 -8.43 -9.11 7.45
C ALA A 124 -9.10 -10.49 7.40
N ALA A 125 -9.76 -10.83 6.29
CA ALA A 125 -10.38 -12.13 6.09
C ALA A 125 -9.39 -13.21 5.61
N ALA A 126 -8.45 -12.84 4.72
CA ALA A 126 -7.54 -13.78 4.06
C ALA A 126 -6.32 -14.15 4.92
N PHE A 127 -5.88 -13.26 5.79
CA PHE A 127 -4.65 -13.42 6.57
C PHE A 127 -4.93 -13.45 8.06
N SER A 128 -4.22 -14.33 8.78
CA SER A 128 -4.21 -14.34 10.24
C SER A 128 -3.23 -13.33 10.84
N THR A 129 -2.36 -12.76 10.01
CA THR A 129 -1.39 -11.74 10.40
C THR A 129 -2.13 -10.47 10.83
N PRO A 130 -1.83 -9.89 12.02
CA PRO A 130 -2.44 -8.64 12.45
C PRO A 130 -2.09 -7.49 11.50
N LEU A 131 -3.08 -6.66 11.14
CA LEU A 131 -2.87 -5.52 10.25
C LEU A 131 -2.26 -4.30 10.94
N ASP A 132 -2.27 -4.26 12.25
CA ASP A 132 -1.79 -3.16 13.10
C ASP A 132 -0.41 -3.41 13.74
N ASP A 133 0.24 -4.51 13.41
CA ASP A 133 1.55 -4.85 13.93
C ASP A 133 2.67 -4.36 13.00
N PRO A 134 3.41 -3.30 13.36
CA PRO A 134 4.48 -2.76 12.53
C PRO A 134 5.71 -3.69 12.42
N SER A 135 5.82 -4.70 13.27
CA SER A 135 6.91 -5.69 13.21
C SER A 135 6.68 -6.81 12.19
N THR A 136 5.51 -6.84 11.56
CA THR A 136 5.18 -7.85 10.54
C THR A 136 6.12 -7.77 9.35
N THR A 137 6.73 -8.90 8.99
CA THR A 137 7.64 -9.04 7.85
C THR A 137 7.09 -9.92 6.73
N GLY A 138 5.87 -10.41 6.86
CA GLY A 138 5.19 -11.24 5.86
C GLY A 138 3.78 -11.58 6.28
N LEU A 139 3.01 -12.11 5.34
CA LEU A 139 1.61 -12.45 5.53
C LEU A 139 1.43 -13.96 5.70
N GLN A 140 0.56 -14.37 6.62
CA GLN A 140 0.16 -15.75 6.81
C GLN A 140 -1.30 -15.92 6.43
N ARG A 141 -1.58 -16.86 5.54
CA ARG A 141 -2.95 -17.22 5.15
C ARG A 141 -3.75 -17.74 6.33
N THR A 142 -4.99 -17.33 6.43
CA THR A 142 -5.98 -18.01 7.25
C THR A 142 -6.25 -19.40 6.65
N PRO A 143 -6.14 -20.51 7.41
CA PRO A 143 -6.19 -21.86 6.87
C PRO A 143 -7.44 -22.18 6.05
N ASP A 144 -8.58 -21.64 6.42
CA ASP A 144 -9.89 -21.92 5.80
C ASP A 144 -10.37 -20.81 4.85
N SER A 145 -9.49 -19.88 4.51
CA SER A 145 -9.85 -18.80 3.56
C SER A 145 -9.92 -19.35 2.13
N PRO A 146 -11.08 -19.35 1.48
CA PRO A 146 -11.22 -19.88 0.13
C PRO A 146 -10.57 -19.00 -0.94
N PHE A 147 -10.31 -17.72 -0.63
CA PHE A 147 -9.82 -16.75 -1.58
C PHE A 147 -8.33 -16.40 -1.41
N GLY A 148 -7.79 -16.56 -0.20
CA GLY A 148 -6.39 -16.26 0.06
C GLY A 148 -5.91 -14.94 -0.54
N ALA A 149 -4.64 -14.89 -0.90
CA ALA A 149 -4.04 -13.70 -1.52
C ALA A 149 -4.57 -13.38 -2.93
N GLU A 150 -5.18 -14.34 -3.61
CA GLU A 150 -5.76 -14.13 -4.95
C GLU A 150 -6.94 -13.15 -4.92
N ALA A 151 -7.63 -13.02 -3.80
CA ALA A 151 -8.71 -12.06 -3.63
C ALA A 151 -8.25 -10.60 -3.63
N LEU A 152 -6.94 -10.37 -3.50
CA LEU A 152 -6.33 -9.04 -3.46
C LEU A 152 -5.77 -8.60 -4.82
N SER A 153 -5.76 -9.50 -5.79
CA SER A 153 -5.33 -9.21 -7.15
C SER A 153 -6.51 -8.81 -8.04
#